data_9899a62d522caafb1a284ba91c48db42
#
_entry.id   9899a62d522caafb1a284ba91c48db42
#
_cell.length_a   1.000
_cell.length_b   1.000
_cell.length_c   1.000
_cell.angle_alpha   90.00
_cell.angle_beta   90.00
_cell.angle_gamma   90.00
#
_symmetry.space_group_name_H-M   'P 1'
#
loop_
_entity.id
_entity.type
_entity.pdbx_description
1 polymer ?
#
loop_
_entity_poly.entity_id
_entity_poly.type
_entity_poly.pdbx_seq_one_letter_code
_entity_poly.pdbx_strand_id
1 'polypeptide(L)'
;MKKVFTTGQVAKICKVAPRTVSKWFDSGRLKGYRIPGSQDRRIPREQLIRFLKEHGMPLGELEEEEWHKVLLIGTEKLFNDRVKELLPENEDFKFELANSGFEAGTLAQSFHPDTIVIDLGLGRSESIQITGNLRKNESYGTTLIIGLAGEDEAEPEKLKEYGFNDVFKKPFDIALLGEKIRTIAEAKRED
;
A
#
# COMPACT_ATOMS: atom_id res chain seq x y z
N MET A 1 -0.91 8.16 -7.05
CA MET A 1 0.18 7.35 -7.65
C MET A 1 0.57 7.90 -9.02
N LYS A 2 1.85 7.96 -9.36
CA LYS A 2 2.25 8.50 -10.66
C LYS A 2 2.18 7.42 -11.73
N LYS A 3 1.15 7.49 -12.57
CA LYS A 3 0.88 6.47 -13.62
C LYS A 3 1.74 6.64 -14.89
N VAL A 4 2.36 7.81 -15.10
CA VAL A 4 3.12 8.12 -16.34
C VAL A 4 4.35 8.95 -16.05
N PHE A 5 5.49 8.60 -16.64
CA PHE A 5 6.78 9.26 -16.46
C PHE A 5 7.26 9.96 -17.74
N THR A 6 8.01 11.05 -17.56
CA THR A 6 8.78 11.68 -18.63
C THR A 6 10.13 10.99 -18.81
N THR A 7 10.80 11.18 -19.95
CA THR A 7 12.17 10.64 -20.16
C THR A 7 13.17 11.12 -19.10
N GLY A 8 13.02 12.35 -18.61
CA GLY A 8 13.89 12.89 -17.54
C GLY A 8 13.66 12.19 -16.19
N GLN A 9 12.42 11.83 -15.87
CA GLN A 9 12.08 11.09 -14.65
C GLN A 9 12.59 9.65 -14.71
N VAL A 10 12.38 8.98 -15.85
CA VAL A 10 12.94 7.64 -16.09
C VAL A 10 14.46 7.66 -16.01
N ALA A 11 15.10 8.67 -16.54
CA ALA A 11 16.55 8.83 -16.47
C ALA A 11 17.08 8.90 -15.02
N LYS A 12 16.35 9.62 -14.15
CA LYS A 12 16.69 9.69 -12.70
C LYS A 12 16.51 8.32 -12.03
N ILE A 13 15.39 7.65 -12.28
CA ILE A 13 15.10 6.31 -11.73
C ILE A 13 16.17 5.29 -12.16
N CYS A 14 16.49 5.25 -13.44
CA CYS A 14 17.48 4.34 -14.00
C CYS A 14 18.94 4.79 -13.76
N LYS A 15 19.16 5.97 -13.17
CA LYS A 15 20.52 6.57 -12.99
C LYS A 15 21.32 6.66 -14.29
N VAL A 16 20.65 7.04 -15.38
CA VAL A 16 21.25 7.22 -16.71
C VAL A 16 20.99 8.62 -17.29
N ALA A 17 21.67 8.99 -18.36
CA ALA A 17 21.40 10.24 -19.04
C ALA A 17 20.02 10.21 -19.75
N PRO A 18 19.25 11.33 -19.80
CA PRO A 18 17.98 11.40 -20.53
C PRO A 18 18.05 10.95 -21.99
N ARG A 19 19.19 11.20 -22.64
CA ARG A 19 19.48 10.74 -24.02
C ARG A 19 19.41 9.21 -24.14
N THR A 20 19.84 8.48 -23.12
CA THR A 20 19.80 7.01 -23.10
C THR A 20 18.36 6.53 -23.08
N VAL A 21 17.51 7.12 -22.26
CA VAL A 21 16.07 6.82 -22.19
C VAL A 21 15.39 7.13 -23.53
N SER A 22 15.72 8.26 -24.16
CA SER A 22 15.22 8.60 -25.48
C SER A 22 15.59 7.56 -26.54
N LYS A 23 16.83 7.03 -26.51
CA LYS A 23 17.24 5.93 -27.40
C LYS A 23 16.47 4.65 -27.15
N TRP A 24 16.22 4.29 -25.88
CA TRP A 24 15.40 3.10 -25.55
C TRP A 24 13.98 3.23 -26.07
N PHE A 25 13.38 4.41 -25.91
CA PHE A 25 12.05 4.69 -26.43
C PHE A 25 12.00 4.67 -27.96
N ASP A 26 12.91 5.39 -28.62
CA ASP A 26 12.92 5.51 -30.08
C ASP A 26 13.29 4.19 -30.79
N SER A 27 14.03 3.30 -30.12
CA SER A 27 14.31 1.93 -30.59
C SER A 27 13.19 0.92 -30.29
N GLY A 28 12.12 1.33 -29.61
CA GLY A 28 11.00 0.47 -29.23
C GLY A 28 11.28 -0.48 -28.05
N ARG A 29 12.47 -0.43 -27.44
CA ARG A 29 12.81 -1.24 -26.26
C ARG A 29 11.99 -0.82 -25.03
N LEU A 30 11.88 0.50 -24.80
CA LEU A 30 11.03 1.07 -23.75
C LEU A 30 9.73 1.57 -24.38
N LYS A 31 8.64 0.90 -24.08
CA LYS A 31 7.33 1.23 -24.64
C LYS A 31 6.71 2.46 -23.97
N GLY A 32 5.99 3.23 -24.77
CA GLY A 32 5.27 4.42 -24.32
C GLY A 32 4.60 5.11 -25.51
N TYR A 33 4.18 6.35 -25.31
CA TYR A 33 3.52 7.13 -26.34
C TYR A 33 4.05 8.57 -26.39
N ARG A 34 3.78 9.27 -27.47
CA ARG A 34 4.02 10.72 -27.61
C ARG A 34 2.71 11.46 -27.45
N ILE A 35 2.76 12.63 -26.83
CA ILE A 35 1.61 13.51 -26.77
C ILE A 35 1.32 14.02 -28.18
N PRO A 36 0.07 13.88 -28.69
CA PRO A 36 -0.30 14.43 -29.98
C PRO A 36 0.05 15.92 -30.08
N GLY A 37 0.72 16.31 -31.16
CA GLY A 37 1.16 17.70 -31.37
C GLY A 37 2.41 18.11 -30.59
N SER A 38 3.04 17.20 -29.83
CA SER A 38 4.28 17.42 -29.09
C SER A 38 5.31 16.33 -29.37
N GLN A 39 6.59 16.66 -29.19
CA GLN A 39 7.69 15.67 -29.20
C GLN A 39 7.87 14.95 -27.86
N ASP A 40 7.07 15.32 -26.87
CA ASP A 40 7.15 14.79 -25.51
C ASP A 40 6.80 13.30 -25.46
N ARG A 41 7.73 12.55 -24.90
CA ARG A 41 7.58 11.10 -24.65
C ARG A 41 6.95 10.90 -23.28
N ARG A 42 6.00 9.96 -23.21
CA ARG A 42 5.33 9.52 -22.00
C ARG A 42 5.50 8.01 -21.86
N ILE A 43 6.00 7.60 -20.73
CA ILE A 43 6.27 6.21 -20.41
C ILE A 43 5.30 5.78 -19.28
N PRO A 44 4.30 4.93 -19.58
CA PRO A 44 3.45 4.34 -18.55
C PRO A 44 4.29 3.57 -17.54
N ARG A 45 3.88 3.63 -16.26
CA ARG A 45 4.56 2.99 -15.13
C ARG A 45 4.80 1.50 -15.37
N GLU A 46 3.77 0.80 -15.81
CA GLU A 46 3.83 -0.64 -16.12
C GLU A 46 4.88 -0.98 -17.19
N GLN A 47 4.99 -0.14 -18.22
CA GLN A 47 5.98 -0.35 -19.27
C GLN A 47 7.41 -0.11 -18.78
N LEU A 48 7.58 0.84 -17.83
CA LEU A 48 8.87 1.07 -17.20
C LEU A 48 9.25 -0.10 -16.30
N ILE A 49 8.36 -0.56 -15.44
CA ILE A 49 8.59 -1.72 -14.56
C ILE A 49 8.94 -2.96 -15.38
N ARG A 50 8.15 -3.24 -16.42
CA ARG A 50 8.40 -4.36 -17.31
C ARG A 50 9.79 -4.28 -17.94
N PHE A 51 10.16 -3.11 -18.47
CA PHE A 51 11.48 -2.88 -19.06
C PHE A 51 12.61 -3.12 -18.05
N LEU A 52 12.47 -2.62 -16.82
CA LEU A 52 13.48 -2.81 -15.78
C LEU A 52 13.64 -4.29 -15.40
N LYS A 53 12.52 -5.01 -15.22
CA LYS A 53 12.52 -6.45 -14.93
C LYS A 53 13.18 -7.26 -16.08
N GLU A 54 12.80 -6.99 -17.32
CA GLU A 54 13.35 -7.68 -18.52
C GLU A 54 14.87 -7.47 -18.68
N HIS A 55 15.39 -6.35 -18.18
CA HIS A 55 16.83 -6.02 -18.29
C HIS A 55 17.61 -6.23 -16.97
N GLY A 56 17.00 -6.84 -15.95
CA GLY A 56 17.65 -7.08 -14.65
C GLY A 56 18.06 -5.80 -13.92
N MET A 57 17.38 -4.68 -14.19
CA MET A 57 17.64 -3.39 -13.54
C MET A 57 16.83 -3.29 -12.24
N PRO A 58 17.42 -2.69 -11.16
CA PRO A 58 16.69 -2.51 -9.91
C PRO A 58 15.51 -1.57 -10.09
N LEU A 59 14.38 -1.92 -9.51
CA LEU A 59 13.15 -1.11 -9.55
C LEU A 59 13.23 0.11 -8.63
N GLY A 60 14.01 0.04 -7.54
CA GLY A 60 14.19 1.14 -6.59
C GLY A 60 12.86 1.62 -6.01
N GLU A 61 12.62 2.94 -6.08
CA GLU A 61 11.37 3.54 -5.60
C GLU A 61 10.10 2.96 -6.27
N LEU A 62 10.21 2.42 -7.47
CA LEU A 62 9.08 1.77 -8.16
C LEU A 62 8.69 0.44 -7.52
N GLU A 63 9.63 -0.28 -6.92
CA GLU A 63 9.37 -1.54 -6.21
C GLU A 63 8.57 -1.29 -4.94
N GLU A 64 8.90 -0.21 -4.21
CA GLU A 64 8.16 0.17 -3.01
C GLU A 64 6.71 0.59 -3.30
N GLU A 65 6.45 1.12 -4.49
CA GLU A 65 5.09 1.49 -4.93
C GLU A 65 4.26 0.27 -5.42
N GLU A 66 4.89 -0.84 -5.79
CA GLU A 66 4.18 -2.08 -6.18
C GLU A 66 3.63 -2.85 -4.99
N TRP A 67 4.21 -2.68 -3.80
CA TRP A 67 3.83 -3.44 -2.63
C TRP A 67 2.61 -2.84 -1.95
N HIS A 68 1.67 -3.70 -1.59
CA HIS A 68 0.56 -3.32 -0.73
C HIS A 68 1.06 -3.27 0.73
N LYS A 69 1.08 -2.09 1.30
CA LYS A 69 1.65 -1.82 2.61
C LYS A 69 0.60 -2.00 3.69
N VAL A 70 0.85 -2.91 4.62
CA VAL A 70 -0.05 -3.25 5.72
C VAL A 70 0.59 -2.88 7.05
N LEU A 71 -0.06 -2.01 7.82
CA LEU A 71 0.33 -1.66 9.18
C LEU A 71 -0.57 -2.40 10.16
N LEU A 72 0.01 -3.23 11.02
CA LEU A 72 -0.68 -3.96 12.09
C LEU A 72 -0.46 -3.24 13.41
N ILE A 73 -1.53 -2.89 14.13
CA ILE A 73 -1.47 -2.09 15.35
C ILE A 73 -2.10 -2.86 16.51
N GLY A 74 -1.33 -3.06 17.59
CA GLY A 74 -1.77 -3.72 18.82
C GLY A 74 -2.05 -5.22 18.68
N THR A 75 -1.61 -5.82 17.56
CA THR A 75 -1.88 -7.23 17.25
C THR A 75 -0.83 -8.15 17.87
N GLU A 76 -1.26 -9.34 18.26
CA GLU A 76 -0.39 -10.37 18.83
C GLU A 76 0.52 -11.01 17.79
N LYS A 77 1.69 -11.49 18.23
CA LYS A 77 2.67 -12.12 17.34
C LYS A 77 2.09 -13.27 16.52
N LEU A 78 1.34 -14.18 17.17
CA LEU A 78 0.74 -15.34 16.48
C LEU A 78 -0.22 -14.89 15.37
N PHE A 79 -1.00 -13.85 15.61
CA PHE A 79 -1.88 -13.25 14.59
C PHE A 79 -1.06 -12.68 13.44
N ASN A 80 0.00 -11.92 13.74
CA ASN A 80 0.87 -11.32 12.74
C ASN A 80 1.53 -12.38 11.84
N ASP A 81 2.05 -13.46 12.45
CA ASP A 81 2.66 -14.57 11.71
C ASP A 81 1.64 -15.23 10.76
N ARG A 82 0.40 -15.43 11.19
CA ARG A 82 -0.67 -16.01 10.35
C ARG A 82 -1.08 -15.07 9.21
N VAL A 83 -1.17 -13.77 9.46
CA VAL A 83 -1.45 -12.79 8.39
C VAL A 83 -0.35 -12.80 7.34
N LYS A 84 0.92 -12.84 7.74
CA LYS A 84 2.07 -12.90 6.85
C LYS A 84 2.15 -14.22 6.06
N GLU A 85 1.71 -15.34 6.63
CA GLU A 85 1.58 -16.61 5.91
C GLU A 85 0.53 -16.52 4.77
N LEU A 86 -0.60 -15.84 5.03
CA LEU A 86 -1.66 -15.67 4.05
C LEU A 86 -1.35 -14.63 2.98
N LEU A 87 -0.54 -13.64 3.31
CA LEU A 87 -0.14 -12.52 2.46
C LEU A 87 1.40 -12.44 2.42
N PRO A 88 2.08 -13.24 1.59
CA PRO A 88 3.54 -13.35 1.59
C PRO A 88 4.25 -12.02 1.29
N GLU A 89 5.20 -11.63 2.14
CA GLU A 89 6.00 -10.41 1.99
C GLU A 89 6.81 -10.37 0.68
N ASN A 90 7.21 -11.53 0.17
CA ASN A 90 8.10 -11.63 -0.99
C ASN A 90 7.40 -11.42 -2.35
N GLU A 91 6.06 -11.42 -2.37
CA GLU A 91 5.31 -11.36 -3.64
C GLU A 91 4.70 -9.98 -3.85
N ASP A 92 3.93 -9.46 -2.88
CA ASP A 92 3.09 -8.28 -3.10
C ASP A 92 2.83 -7.44 -1.86
N PHE A 93 3.27 -7.87 -0.68
CA PHE A 93 2.93 -7.24 0.60
C PHE A 93 4.18 -6.81 1.39
N LYS A 94 4.08 -5.67 2.07
CA LYS A 94 5.01 -5.22 3.11
C LYS A 94 4.26 -4.98 4.40
N PHE A 95 4.88 -5.35 5.53
CA PHE A 95 4.28 -5.21 6.85
C PHE A 95 5.15 -4.37 7.77
N GLU A 96 4.46 -3.50 8.53
CA GLU A 96 5.01 -2.86 9.72
C GLU A 96 4.11 -3.13 10.91
N LEU A 97 4.69 -3.13 12.11
CA LEU A 97 4.02 -3.46 13.36
C LEU A 97 4.15 -2.29 14.33
N ALA A 98 3.05 -1.88 14.94
CA ALA A 98 3.02 -0.88 16.00
C ALA A 98 2.33 -1.43 17.25
N ASN A 99 2.90 -1.15 18.43
CA ASN A 99 2.37 -1.63 19.70
C ASN A 99 1.74 -0.50 20.53
N SER A 100 1.70 0.71 20.00
CA SER A 100 1.11 1.90 20.64
C SER A 100 0.61 2.90 19.61
N GLY A 101 -0.26 3.82 20.04
CA GLY A 101 -0.75 4.90 19.19
C GLY A 101 0.35 5.84 18.72
N PHE A 102 1.38 6.09 19.53
CA PHE A 102 2.53 6.91 19.13
C PHE A 102 3.34 6.25 18.01
N GLU A 103 3.67 4.96 18.18
CA GLU A 103 4.39 4.18 17.17
C GLU A 103 3.59 4.07 15.87
N ALA A 104 2.27 3.83 15.99
CA ALA A 104 1.35 3.80 14.85
C ALA A 104 1.35 5.10 14.06
N GLY A 105 1.32 6.25 14.71
CA GLY A 105 1.38 7.55 14.05
C GLY A 105 2.72 7.79 13.31
N THR A 106 3.83 7.42 13.94
CA THR A 106 5.18 7.54 13.35
C THR A 106 5.33 6.64 12.12
N LEU A 107 4.92 5.37 12.25
CA LEU A 107 4.99 4.42 11.14
C LEU A 107 4.00 4.78 10.02
N ALA A 108 2.79 5.21 10.34
CA ALA A 108 1.86 5.67 9.31
C ALA A 108 2.48 6.77 8.44
N GLN A 109 3.19 7.74 9.06
CA GLN A 109 3.81 8.85 8.34
C GLN A 109 4.99 8.42 7.45
N SER A 110 5.83 7.49 7.91
CA SER A 110 7.03 7.04 7.16
C SER A 110 6.71 5.94 6.16
N PHE A 111 5.82 5.02 6.53
CA PHE A 111 5.50 3.82 5.77
C PHE A 111 4.40 4.06 4.72
N HIS A 112 3.46 5.00 4.96
CA HIS A 112 2.30 5.29 4.10
C HIS A 112 1.50 4.01 3.78
N PRO A 113 0.84 3.39 4.78
CA PRO A 113 0.14 2.13 4.60
C PRO A 113 -1.09 2.26 3.72
N ASP A 114 -1.34 1.24 2.90
CA ASP A 114 -2.55 1.07 2.11
C ASP A 114 -3.69 0.46 2.93
N THR A 115 -3.31 -0.42 3.86
CA THR A 115 -4.21 -1.04 4.83
C THR A 115 -3.64 -0.91 6.22
N ILE A 116 -4.51 -0.59 7.19
CA ILE A 116 -4.21 -0.57 8.61
C ILE A 116 -5.17 -1.53 9.29
N VAL A 117 -4.64 -2.45 10.10
CA VAL A 117 -5.43 -3.35 10.94
C VAL A 117 -5.16 -2.96 12.40
N ILE A 118 -6.20 -2.62 13.14
CA ILE A 118 -6.10 -2.17 14.54
C ILE A 118 -6.82 -3.18 15.43
N ASP A 119 -6.09 -3.79 16.37
CA ASP A 119 -6.72 -4.60 17.42
C ASP A 119 -7.26 -3.69 18.53
N LEU A 120 -8.56 -3.77 18.81
CA LEU A 120 -9.19 -3.01 19.87
C LEU A 120 -8.74 -3.45 21.27
N GLY A 121 -8.05 -4.59 21.38
CA GLY A 121 -7.36 -5.02 22.59
C GLY A 121 -6.27 -4.05 23.06
N LEU A 122 -5.72 -3.22 22.16
CA LEU A 122 -4.85 -2.09 22.53
C LEU A 122 -5.56 -1.09 23.46
N GLY A 123 -6.89 -0.98 23.36
CA GLY A 123 -7.78 -0.08 24.07
C GLY A 123 -8.79 0.53 23.08
N ARG A 124 -10.08 0.30 23.34
CA ARG A 124 -11.15 0.77 22.44
C ARG A 124 -11.06 2.29 22.17
N SER A 125 -10.87 3.07 23.23
CA SER A 125 -10.77 4.53 23.12
C SER A 125 -9.54 4.97 22.34
N GLU A 126 -8.39 4.34 22.57
CA GLU A 126 -7.15 4.61 21.85
C GLU A 126 -7.28 4.25 20.37
N SER A 127 -7.86 3.10 20.04
CA SER A 127 -8.08 2.65 18.66
C SER A 127 -8.97 3.60 17.87
N ILE A 128 -10.05 4.10 18.50
CA ILE A 128 -10.95 5.11 17.91
C ILE A 128 -10.18 6.43 17.69
N GLN A 129 -9.37 6.85 18.66
CA GLN A 129 -8.59 8.08 18.56
C GLN A 129 -7.53 8.00 17.43
N ILE A 130 -6.83 6.87 17.30
CA ILE A 130 -5.88 6.62 16.21
C ILE A 130 -6.62 6.74 14.87
N THR A 131 -7.73 6.03 14.70
CA THR A 131 -8.53 6.05 13.47
C THR A 131 -9.03 7.45 13.14
N GLY A 132 -9.60 8.16 14.12
CA GLY A 132 -10.08 9.52 13.92
C GLY A 132 -8.97 10.50 13.53
N ASN A 133 -7.76 10.36 14.07
CA ASN A 133 -6.62 11.19 13.70
C ASN A 133 -6.14 10.89 12.27
N LEU A 134 -6.10 9.62 11.88
CA LEU A 134 -5.78 9.23 10.50
C LEU A 134 -6.80 9.80 9.51
N ARG A 135 -8.10 9.72 9.80
CA ARG A 135 -9.17 10.25 8.91
C ARG A 135 -9.16 11.76 8.73
N LYS A 136 -8.62 12.51 9.70
CA LYS A 136 -8.45 13.97 9.59
C LYS A 136 -7.33 14.36 8.61
N ASN A 137 -6.43 13.44 8.27
CA ASN A 137 -5.34 13.69 7.35
C ASN A 137 -5.70 13.13 5.96
N GLU A 138 -5.81 14.02 4.97
CA GLU A 138 -6.18 13.67 3.58
C GLU A 138 -5.27 12.60 2.96
N SER A 139 -4.00 12.50 3.41
CA SER A 139 -3.05 11.49 2.94
C SER A 139 -3.53 10.05 3.20
N TYR A 140 -4.42 9.83 4.17
CA TYR A 140 -4.98 8.51 4.50
C TYR A 140 -6.45 8.36 4.09
N GLY A 141 -6.98 9.25 3.26
CA GLY A 141 -8.37 9.22 2.80
C GLY A 141 -8.75 7.91 2.11
N THR A 142 -7.81 7.32 1.36
CA THR A 142 -7.99 6.04 0.65
C THR A 142 -7.45 4.83 1.40
N THR A 143 -6.78 5.01 2.55
CA THR A 143 -6.27 3.91 3.37
C THR A 143 -7.41 3.10 3.94
N LEU A 144 -7.38 1.78 3.75
CA LEU A 144 -8.33 0.86 4.38
C LEU A 144 -7.99 0.70 5.86
N ILE A 145 -8.94 0.99 6.75
CA ILE A 145 -8.78 0.78 8.20
C ILE A 145 -9.75 -0.30 8.66
N ILE A 146 -9.21 -1.39 9.18
CA ILE A 146 -9.95 -2.56 9.67
C ILE A 146 -9.78 -2.65 11.19
N GLY A 147 -10.87 -2.77 11.93
CA GLY A 147 -10.87 -3.02 13.36
C GLY A 147 -10.99 -4.52 13.68
N LEU A 148 -10.24 -4.99 14.68
CA LEU A 148 -10.43 -6.31 15.26
C LEU A 148 -11.09 -6.12 16.64
N ALA A 149 -12.40 -6.38 16.72
CA ALA A 149 -13.18 -6.25 17.93
C ALA A 149 -13.09 -7.52 18.80
N GLY A 150 -13.06 -7.35 20.12
CA GLY A 150 -13.15 -8.46 21.08
C GLY A 150 -14.54 -9.11 21.07
N GLU A 151 -14.63 -10.28 21.73
CA GLU A 151 -15.90 -11.01 21.86
C GLU A 151 -16.97 -10.23 22.65
N ASP A 152 -16.51 -9.36 23.55
CA ASP A 152 -17.33 -8.49 24.42
C ASP A 152 -17.82 -7.22 23.73
N GLU A 153 -17.34 -6.90 22.51
CA GLU A 153 -17.85 -5.74 21.77
C GLU A 153 -19.31 -5.98 21.34
N ALA A 154 -20.20 -5.21 21.94
CA ALA A 154 -21.64 -5.37 21.75
C ALA A 154 -22.10 -4.90 20.35
N GLU A 155 -21.49 -3.82 19.83
CA GLU A 155 -21.94 -3.16 18.61
C GLU A 155 -20.73 -2.87 17.67
N PRO A 156 -20.09 -3.90 17.10
CA PRO A 156 -18.90 -3.72 16.26
C PRO A 156 -19.18 -2.84 15.04
N GLU A 157 -20.39 -2.87 14.48
CA GLU A 157 -20.78 -2.06 13.32
C GLU A 157 -20.75 -0.55 13.62
N LYS A 158 -20.98 -0.12 14.86
CA LYS A 158 -20.86 1.28 15.25
C LYS A 158 -19.44 1.82 15.14
N LEU A 159 -18.43 0.96 15.12
CA LEU A 159 -17.05 1.39 14.93
C LEU A 159 -16.83 2.03 13.55
N LYS A 160 -17.66 1.70 12.56
CA LYS A 160 -17.63 2.34 11.24
C LYS A 160 -17.90 3.85 11.30
N GLU A 161 -18.71 4.30 12.26
CA GLU A 161 -18.99 5.72 12.48
C GLU A 161 -17.74 6.51 12.92
N TYR A 162 -16.75 5.81 13.49
CA TYR A 162 -15.47 6.39 13.89
C TYR A 162 -14.39 6.33 12.79
N GLY A 163 -14.75 5.89 11.58
CA GLY A 163 -13.86 5.89 10.41
C GLY A 163 -13.22 4.55 10.07
N PHE A 164 -13.59 3.46 10.75
CA PHE A 164 -13.23 2.11 10.30
C PHE A 164 -14.02 1.76 9.02
N ASN A 165 -13.35 1.19 8.04
CA ASN A 165 -14.01 0.71 6.82
C ASN A 165 -14.69 -0.64 7.05
N ASP A 166 -14.09 -1.47 7.91
CA ASP A 166 -14.65 -2.77 8.28
C ASP A 166 -14.23 -3.20 9.68
N VAL A 167 -14.98 -4.15 10.26
CA VAL A 167 -14.71 -4.66 11.60
C VAL A 167 -14.91 -6.18 11.60
N PHE A 168 -13.89 -6.89 12.10
CA PHE A 168 -13.95 -8.33 12.36
C PHE A 168 -14.10 -8.58 13.85
N LYS A 169 -15.19 -9.22 14.25
CA LYS A 169 -15.42 -9.61 15.65
C LYS A 169 -14.79 -10.98 15.91
N LYS A 170 -13.93 -11.05 16.94
CA LYS A 170 -13.31 -12.32 17.39
C LYS A 170 -14.37 -13.23 18.04
N PRO A 171 -14.27 -14.57 17.85
CA PRO A 171 -13.37 -15.23 16.93
C PRO A 171 -13.85 -15.11 15.48
N PHE A 172 -12.92 -14.96 14.53
CA PHE A 172 -13.23 -14.93 13.10
C PHE A 172 -12.20 -15.77 12.31
N ASP A 173 -12.56 -16.14 11.09
CA ASP A 173 -11.63 -16.80 10.18
C ASP A 173 -10.65 -15.78 9.61
N ILE A 174 -9.38 -15.92 9.96
CA ILE A 174 -8.32 -15.01 9.51
C ILE A 174 -8.15 -15.04 7.98
N ALA A 175 -8.56 -16.12 7.30
CA ALA A 175 -8.54 -16.19 5.84
C ALA A 175 -9.43 -15.11 5.22
N LEU A 176 -10.58 -14.79 5.82
CA LEU A 176 -11.48 -13.74 5.35
C LEU A 176 -10.82 -12.34 5.39
N LEU A 177 -10.03 -12.07 6.43
CA LEU A 177 -9.24 -10.85 6.51
C LEU A 177 -8.18 -10.81 5.41
N GLY A 178 -7.47 -11.92 5.20
CA GLY A 178 -6.47 -12.05 4.14
C GLY A 178 -7.07 -11.85 2.75
N GLU A 179 -8.21 -12.47 2.46
CA GLU A 179 -8.93 -12.30 1.19
C GLU A 179 -9.36 -10.84 0.98
N LYS A 180 -9.86 -10.18 2.01
CA LYS A 180 -10.27 -8.78 1.91
C LYS A 180 -9.09 -7.87 1.57
N ILE A 181 -7.96 -8.03 2.25
CA ILE A 181 -6.76 -7.25 1.98
C ILE A 181 -6.24 -7.53 0.55
N ARG A 182 -6.25 -8.79 0.11
CA ARG A 182 -5.82 -9.17 -1.24
C ARG A 182 -6.70 -8.57 -2.33
N THR A 183 -8.02 -8.64 -2.18
CA THR A 183 -8.98 -8.06 -3.14
C THR A 183 -8.73 -6.56 -3.33
N ILE A 184 -8.43 -5.84 -2.25
CA ILE A 184 -8.15 -4.40 -2.32
C ILE A 184 -6.78 -4.12 -2.94
N ALA A 185 -5.77 -4.96 -2.64
CA ALA A 185 -4.47 -4.85 -3.28
C ALA A 185 -4.55 -5.05 -4.79
N GLU A 186 -5.34 -6.01 -5.25
CA GLU A 186 -5.60 -6.27 -6.68
C GLU A 186 -6.34 -5.11 -7.34
N ALA A 187 -7.43 -4.62 -6.74
CA ALA A 187 -8.19 -3.48 -7.27
C ALA A 187 -7.32 -2.21 -7.40
N LYS A 188 -6.39 -1.98 -6.47
CA LYS A 188 -5.47 -0.84 -6.53
C LYS A 188 -4.47 -0.92 -7.69
N ARG A 189 -4.16 -2.14 -8.17
CA ARG A 189 -3.24 -2.35 -9.30
C ARG A 189 -3.90 -2.10 -10.65
N GLU A 190 -5.22 -2.34 -10.74
CA GLU A 190 -5.99 -2.16 -11.97
C GLU A 190 -6.30 -0.68 -12.27
N ASP A 191 -6.32 0.19 -11.24
CA ASP A 191 -6.54 1.64 -11.33
C ASP A 191 -5.24 2.43 -11.60
#